data_20306b75f543dbeaf77d0cc6e562e0c9
#
_entry.id   20306b75f543dbeaf77d0cc6e562e0c9
#
_cell.length_a   1.000
_cell.length_b   1.000
_cell.length_c   1.000
_cell.angle_alpha   90.00
_cell.angle_beta   90.00
_cell.angle_gamma   90.00
#
_symmetry.space_group_name_H-M   'P 1'
#
loop_
_entity.id
_entity.type
_entity.pdbx_description
1 polymer ?
#
loop_
_entity_poly.entity_id
_entity_poly.type
_entity_poly.pdbx_seq_one_letter_code
_entity_poly.pdbx_strand_id
1 'polypeptide(L)'
;MKRVVVCLLLSAILLAACSNEKTEESLAPSEDAAVSTAFSEEAGAVSGTSSDAEESSMNENTKKVLDGSKLVVFGDSLTALGSWGETLADELNMYYFNGAMGGITSEEGIGRFGAFVANREPDFVTLCFGMNDLLMTAENNPKVSVGDFRRNMIKLVGMVREAGAEPVIVTTNPLVNEVFFASQGQNPDWYKSVGTPLEWLDRYNEAAREAAAETGCLLADVRKACEGLDPKETDAPDGIHLGEKGNRIFAETVKTCLEASFERDETILPVERNVYSEVKSGSASVISFDGNDWYTPKSGEMKFVTKDGALKISNTTGLWPDGQYVPSVPVAIDPAKGSLHVKMSTSGASASVLLFFGFATPSAYTEGKYIVINEYLGVERDGYTGDIKPAQSCDVRIPLSSLKLSEDCYTDDGLLVISGVKLFVAGAAYQPVTVEALEAVWGE
;
A
#
# COMPACT_ATOMS: atom_id res chain seq x y z
N MET A 1 12.62 5.19 29.82
CA MET A 1 12.23 3.80 30.02
C MET A 1 10.72 3.53 30.16
N LYS A 2 9.82 4.53 30.17
CA LYS A 2 8.35 4.31 30.25
C LYS A 2 7.61 4.53 28.91
N ARG A 3 8.27 5.00 27.86
CA ARG A 3 7.63 5.29 26.54
C ARG A 3 7.78 4.17 25.49
N VAL A 4 8.71 3.24 25.69
CA VAL A 4 8.92 2.09 24.76
C VAL A 4 7.85 1.00 24.92
N VAL A 5 7.14 0.96 26.08
CA VAL A 5 6.12 -0.07 26.36
C VAL A 5 4.79 0.18 25.62
N VAL A 6 4.47 1.43 25.24
CA VAL A 6 3.17 1.77 24.62
C VAL A 6 3.08 1.34 23.16
N CYS A 7 4.18 1.40 22.40
CA CYS A 7 4.16 0.95 20.99
C CYS A 7 4.08 -0.58 20.84
N LEU A 8 4.61 -1.35 21.79
CA LEU A 8 4.54 -2.82 21.80
C LEU A 8 3.16 -3.35 22.24
N LEU A 9 2.38 -2.56 23.00
CA LEU A 9 1.03 -2.95 23.44
C LEU A 9 -0.04 -2.76 22.35
N LEU A 10 0.12 -1.83 21.43
CA LEU A 10 -0.79 -1.66 20.29
C LEU A 10 -0.70 -2.82 19.29
N SER A 11 0.48 -3.44 19.15
CA SER A 11 0.64 -4.65 18.32
C SER A 11 0.07 -5.91 18.96
N ALA A 12 -0.01 -5.99 20.30
CA ALA A 12 -0.49 -7.16 21.02
C ALA A 12 -2.02 -7.20 21.19
N ILE A 13 -2.72 -6.07 21.10
CA ILE A 13 -4.19 -6.00 21.25
C ILE A 13 -4.91 -6.43 19.97
N LEU A 14 -4.28 -6.38 18.80
CA LEU A 14 -4.83 -6.90 17.53
C LEU A 14 -4.90 -8.45 17.49
N LEU A 15 -4.24 -9.17 18.40
CA LEU A 15 -4.22 -10.64 18.43
C LEU A 15 -5.23 -11.28 19.42
N ALA A 16 -5.92 -10.50 20.24
CA ALA A 16 -6.79 -11.04 21.31
C ALA A 16 -8.31 -11.00 21.01
N ALA A 17 -8.74 -10.53 19.84
CA ALA A 17 -10.18 -10.33 19.52
C ALA A 17 -10.81 -11.43 18.64
N CYS A 18 -10.15 -12.55 18.41
CA CYS A 18 -10.69 -13.66 17.60
C CYS A 18 -10.94 -14.94 18.41
N SER A 19 -11.65 -14.82 19.54
CA SER A 19 -12.24 -16.01 20.17
C SER A 19 -13.54 -15.64 20.89
N ASN A 20 -14.67 -15.80 20.19
CA ASN A 20 -15.92 -16.24 20.82
C ASN A 20 -16.93 -16.74 19.77
N GLU A 21 -17.17 -17.99 19.91
CA GLU A 21 -18.32 -18.88 19.77
C GLU A 21 -19.44 -18.58 18.76
N LYS A 22 -19.65 -19.63 17.95
CA LYS A 22 -20.81 -19.89 17.09
C LYS A 22 -22.03 -20.26 17.90
N THR A 23 -23.19 -19.81 17.47
CA THR A 23 -24.45 -20.58 17.56
C THR A 23 -25.00 -20.78 16.17
N GLU A 24 -25.23 -22.07 15.86
CA GLU A 24 -25.85 -22.52 14.61
C GLU A 24 -27.38 -22.31 14.71
N GLU A 25 -27.96 -21.80 13.64
CA GLU A 25 -29.36 -22.09 13.31
C GLU A 25 -29.48 -22.37 11.80
N SER A 26 -29.96 -23.58 11.52
CA SER A 26 -30.14 -24.17 10.20
C SER A 26 -31.42 -23.64 9.56
N LEU A 27 -31.38 -23.28 8.27
CA LEU A 27 -32.53 -23.33 7.38
C LEU A 27 -32.10 -23.76 5.97
N ALA A 28 -32.77 -24.78 5.49
CA ALA A 28 -32.55 -25.47 4.23
C ALA A 28 -33.12 -24.69 3.01
N PRO A 29 -32.80 -25.10 1.76
CA PRO A 29 -32.92 -24.28 0.56
C PRO A 29 -34.30 -24.38 -0.10
N SER A 30 -34.68 -23.35 -0.86
CA SER A 30 -35.77 -23.41 -1.81
C SER A 30 -35.23 -23.18 -3.23
N GLU A 31 -35.61 -24.11 -4.10
CA GLU A 31 -35.34 -24.16 -5.53
C GLU A 31 -36.17 -23.13 -6.35
N ASP A 32 -35.74 -22.99 -7.60
CA ASP A 32 -36.43 -22.51 -8.78
C ASP A 32 -36.48 -21.00 -9.13
N ALA A 33 -35.78 -20.65 -10.19
CA ALA A 33 -36.38 -20.31 -11.50
C ALA A 33 -35.34 -19.91 -12.55
N ALA A 34 -35.25 -20.74 -13.58
CA ALA A 34 -34.56 -20.42 -14.83
C ALA A 34 -35.43 -19.46 -15.68
N VAL A 35 -34.81 -18.40 -16.19
CA VAL A 35 -35.37 -17.65 -17.33
C VAL A 35 -34.33 -17.55 -18.44
N SER A 36 -34.57 -18.30 -19.50
CA SER A 36 -33.95 -18.23 -20.82
C SER A 36 -34.55 -17.06 -21.60
N THR A 37 -33.72 -16.19 -22.17
CA THR A 37 -34.12 -15.36 -23.31
C THR A 37 -33.02 -15.38 -24.36
N ALA A 38 -33.37 -16.05 -25.46
CA ALA A 38 -32.67 -16.01 -26.72
C ALA A 38 -32.91 -14.66 -27.42
N PHE A 39 -31.86 -14.09 -28.01
CA PHE A 39 -32.01 -13.05 -29.03
C PHE A 39 -31.46 -13.55 -30.35
N SER A 40 -32.32 -13.42 -31.35
CA SER A 40 -32.17 -13.81 -32.74
C SER A 40 -31.30 -12.82 -33.52
N GLU A 41 -30.53 -13.38 -34.47
CA GLU A 41 -29.85 -12.68 -35.55
C GLU A 41 -30.84 -11.96 -36.49
N GLU A 42 -30.50 -10.75 -36.90
CA GLU A 42 -30.91 -10.22 -38.20
C GLU A 42 -29.73 -9.57 -38.92
N ALA A 43 -29.49 -10.11 -40.12
CA ALA A 43 -28.49 -9.61 -41.04
C ALA A 43 -29.10 -8.49 -41.89
N GLY A 44 -28.43 -7.36 -41.97
CA GLY A 44 -28.73 -6.28 -42.89
C GLY A 44 -27.50 -5.81 -43.64
N ALA A 45 -27.37 -6.22 -44.90
CA ALA A 45 -26.34 -5.75 -45.81
C ALA A 45 -26.71 -4.38 -46.39
N VAL A 46 -25.82 -3.40 -46.34
CA VAL A 46 -25.82 -2.23 -47.21
C VAL A 46 -24.42 -1.96 -47.73
N SER A 47 -24.34 -1.92 -49.06
CA SER A 47 -23.17 -1.69 -49.90
C SER A 47 -22.76 -0.21 -49.97
N GLY A 48 -21.45 0.01 -50.04
CA GLY A 48 -20.78 0.98 -50.93
C GLY A 48 -20.61 2.41 -50.43
N THR A 49 -19.39 2.81 -50.24
CA THR A 49 -18.59 3.63 -51.18
C THR A 49 -17.25 3.94 -50.57
N SER A 50 -16.23 3.80 -51.37
CA SER A 50 -14.84 4.16 -51.11
C SER A 50 -14.65 5.65 -50.87
N SER A 51 -13.92 6.02 -49.82
CA SER A 51 -13.12 7.23 -49.80
C SER A 51 -11.80 6.95 -49.06
N ASP A 52 -10.73 7.15 -49.79
CA ASP A 52 -9.36 7.06 -49.32
C ASP A 52 -9.17 7.99 -48.09
N ALA A 53 -8.94 7.39 -46.94
CA ALA A 53 -8.41 8.06 -45.78
C ALA A 53 -7.04 7.45 -45.50
N GLU A 54 -6.04 8.29 -45.55
CA GLU A 54 -4.66 8.01 -45.30
C GLU A 54 -4.49 7.17 -44.02
N GLU A 55 -3.99 5.96 -44.16
CA GLU A 55 -3.38 5.18 -43.07
C GLU A 55 -2.19 5.96 -42.54
N SER A 56 -2.38 6.76 -41.50
CA SER A 56 -1.27 7.20 -40.68
C SER A 56 -0.81 5.98 -39.90
N SER A 57 0.21 5.32 -40.40
CA SER A 57 1.00 4.33 -39.71
C SER A 57 1.70 4.99 -38.52
N MET A 58 1.02 5.08 -37.39
CA MET A 58 1.67 5.30 -36.10
C MET A 58 1.75 3.95 -35.38
N ASN A 59 2.71 3.16 -35.78
CA ASN A 59 3.16 2.03 -34.99
C ASN A 59 4.68 2.00 -34.99
N GLU A 60 5.29 3.11 -34.53
CA GLU A 60 6.61 3.04 -33.93
C GLU A 60 6.41 2.49 -32.53
N ASN A 61 6.69 1.20 -32.39
CA ASN A 61 6.86 0.52 -31.13
C ASN A 61 8.09 1.12 -30.44
N THR A 62 7.94 2.32 -29.85
CA THR A 62 8.99 2.94 -29.03
C THR A 62 9.18 2.05 -27.84
N LYS A 63 10.24 1.25 -27.87
CA LYS A 63 10.64 0.37 -26.78
C LYS A 63 10.78 1.23 -25.53
N LYS A 64 10.07 0.88 -24.44
CA LYS A 64 10.15 1.62 -23.17
C LYS A 64 11.62 1.67 -22.74
N VAL A 65 12.07 2.85 -22.32
CA VAL A 65 13.40 3.10 -21.78
C VAL A 65 13.33 3.12 -20.27
N LEU A 66 14.32 2.57 -19.58
CA LEU A 66 14.35 2.50 -18.13
C LEU A 66 14.65 3.87 -17.50
N ASP A 67 15.65 4.58 -18.05
CA ASP A 67 16.05 5.90 -17.52
C ASP A 67 14.89 6.91 -17.64
N GLY A 68 14.63 7.64 -16.56
CA GLY A 68 13.55 8.61 -16.49
C GLY A 68 12.14 8.04 -16.33
N SER A 69 11.99 6.70 -16.34
CA SER A 69 10.69 6.03 -16.12
C SER A 69 10.28 6.02 -14.66
N LYS A 70 8.98 5.84 -14.40
CA LYS A 70 8.39 5.76 -13.06
C LYS A 70 8.29 4.30 -12.60
N LEU A 71 9.01 3.94 -11.55
CA LEU A 71 8.93 2.64 -10.89
C LEU A 71 8.05 2.72 -9.64
N VAL A 72 7.02 1.89 -9.58
CA VAL A 72 6.30 1.59 -8.35
C VAL A 72 6.67 0.20 -7.87
N VAL A 73 7.21 0.07 -6.63
CA VAL A 73 7.37 -1.22 -6.00
C VAL A 73 6.14 -1.52 -5.14
N PHE A 74 5.51 -2.67 -5.37
CA PHE A 74 4.25 -3.02 -4.73
C PHE A 74 4.31 -4.43 -4.16
N GLY A 75 3.90 -4.59 -2.90
CA GLY A 75 4.03 -5.85 -2.19
C GLY A 75 3.75 -5.75 -0.70
N ASP A 76 4.25 -6.73 0.03
CA ASP A 76 4.16 -6.81 1.50
C ASP A 76 5.36 -6.16 2.21
N SER A 77 5.67 -6.62 3.43
CA SER A 77 6.77 -6.06 4.24
C SER A 77 8.16 -6.26 3.63
N LEU A 78 8.38 -7.27 2.80
CA LEU A 78 9.65 -7.48 2.11
C LEU A 78 9.98 -6.31 1.18
N THR A 79 8.95 -5.69 0.64
CA THR A 79 9.06 -4.49 -0.21
C THR A 79 8.94 -3.22 0.62
N ALA A 80 7.98 -3.15 1.56
CA ALA A 80 7.72 -1.93 2.34
C ALA A 80 8.90 -1.51 3.23
N LEU A 81 9.62 -2.49 3.78
CA LEU A 81 10.76 -2.29 4.69
C LEU A 81 12.12 -2.50 4.01
N GLY A 82 12.12 -3.09 2.81
CA GLY A 82 13.33 -3.33 2.04
C GLY A 82 13.85 -2.06 1.37
N SER A 83 15.17 -1.92 1.29
CA SER A 83 15.84 -0.84 0.54
C SER A 83 16.05 -1.18 -0.94
N TRP A 84 15.73 -2.40 -1.36
CA TRP A 84 16.03 -2.90 -2.69
C TRP A 84 15.37 -2.10 -3.82
N GLY A 85 14.13 -1.63 -3.60
CA GLY A 85 13.38 -0.86 -4.60
C GLY A 85 14.00 0.51 -4.87
N GLU A 86 14.44 1.19 -3.81
CA GLU A 86 15.15 2.46 -3.91
C GLU A 86 16.52 2.28 -4.58
N THR A 87 17.30 1.27 -4.14
CA THR A 87 18.59 0.92 -4.77
C THR A 87 18.42 0.63 -6.26
N LEU A 88 17.42 -0.17 -6.64
CA LEU A 88 17.10 -0.48 -8.03
C LEU A 88 16.82 0.79 -8.84
N ALA A 89 15.98 1.66 -8.31
CA ALA A 89 15.63 2.89 -8.98
C ALA A 89 16.81 3.85 -9.12
N ASP A 90 17.73 3.89 -8.11
CA ASP A 90 19.00 4.65 -8.19
C ASP A 90 19.88 4.15 -9.33
N GLU A 91 20.07 2.85 -9.40
CA GLU A 91 20.95 2.24 -10.42
C GLU A 91 20.39 2.33 -11.84
N LEU A 92 19.06 2.40 -12.00
CA LEU A 92 18.37 2.49 -13.29
C LEU A 92 17.94 3.92 -13.64
N ASN A 93 18.30 4.92 -12.82
CA ASN A 93 17.91 6.33 -13.02
C ASN A 93 16.38 6.48 -13.20
N MET A 94 15.58 5.86 -12.31
CA MET A 94 14.13 5.87 -12.36
C MET A 94 13.53 6.73 -11.24
N TYR A 95 12.38 7.36 -11.50
CA TYR A 95 11.52 7.83 -10.41
C TYR A 95 11.05 6.65 -9.57
N TYR A 96 10.91 6.85 -8.27
CA TYR A 96 10.61 5.77 -7.32
C TYR A 96 9.42 6.09 -6.43
N PHE A 97 8.53 5.13 -6.28
CA PHE A 97 7.50 5.16 -5.27
C PHE A 97 7.32 3.78 -4.61
N ASN A 98 7.35 3.76 -3.28
CA ASN A 98 7.06 2.55 -2.51
C ASN A 98 5.56 2.50 -2.17
N GLY A 99 4.79 1.73 -2.92
CA GLY A 99 3.35 1.49 -2.72
C GLY A 99 3.05 0.29 -1.82
N ALA A 100 4.07 -0.42 -1.35
CA ALA A 100 3.92 -1.62 -0.54
C ALA A 100 3.46 -1.32 0.89
N MET A 101 3.01 -2.37 1.60
CA MET A 101 2.60 -2.28 3.01
C MET A 101 2.94 -3.57 3.76
N GLY A 102 3.50 -3.41 4.96
CA GLY A 102 3.80 -4.55 5.83
C GLY A 102 2.55 -5.32 6.26
N GLY A 103 2.65 -6.66 6.28
CA GLY A 103 1.62 -7.55 6.81
C GLY A 103 0.46 -7.87 5.87
N ILE A 104 0.36 -7.24 4.69
CA ILE A 104 -0.75 -7.48 3.76
C ILE A 104 -0.54 -8.72 2.90
N THR A 105 -1.66 -9.31 2.51
CA THR A 105 -1.74 -10.41 1.55
C THR A 105 -1.91 -9.88 0.11
N SER A 106 -1.78 -10.77 -0.87
CA SER A 106 -2.05 -10.46 -2.28
C SER A 106 -3.50 -9.99 -2.52
N GLU A 107 -4.47 -10.51 -1.76
CA GLU A 107 -5.87 -10.10 -1.83
C GLU A 107 -6.05 -8.65 -1.33
N GLU A 108 -5.44 -8.30 -0.21
CA GLU A 108 -5.45 -6.93 0.33
C GLU A 108 -4.70 -5.98 -0.62
N GLY A 109 -3.63 -6.46 -1.28
CA GLY A 109 -2.93 -5.73 -2.34
C GLY A 109 -3.85 -5.30 -3.48
N ILE A 110 -4.74 -6.17 -3.95
CA ILE A 110 -5.74 -5.81 -4.98
C ILE A 110 -6.58 -4.60 -4.54
N GLY A 111 -7.03 -4.57 -3.28
CA GLY A 111 -7.80 -3.44 -2.75
C GLY A 111 -7.04 -2.12 -2.68
N ARG A 112 -5.70 -2.18 -2.53
CA ARG A 112 -4.81 -1.00 -2.44
C ARG A 112 -4.38 -0.45 -3.80
N PHE A 113 -4.47 -1.24 -4.85
CA PHE A 113 -3.84 -0.98 -6.14
C PHE A 113 -4.17 0.41 -6.70
N GLY A 114 -5.43 0.81 -6.68
CA GLY A 114 -5.87 2.13 -7.20
C GLY A 114 -5.09 3.28 -6.55
N ALA A 115 -5.13 3.39 -5.24
CA ALA A 115 -4.54 4.50 -4.49
C ALA A 115 -3.01 4.49 -4.47
N PHE A 116 -2.38 3.31 -4.47
CA PHE A 116 -0.93 3.19 -4.26
C PHE A 116 -0.14 2.83 -5.51
N VAL A 117 -0.81 2.44 -6.59
CA VAL A 117 -0.16 2.10 -7.86
C VAL A 117 -0.75 2.92 -9.01
N ALA A 118 -2.04 2.74 -9.34
CA ALA A 118 -2.62 3.35 -10.54
C ALA A 118 -2.56 4.89 -10.51
N ASN A 119 -2.85 5.51 -9.36
CA ASN A 119 -2.79 6.98 -9.19
C ASN A 119 -1.37 7.57 -9.30
N ARG A 120 -0.33 6.73 -9.44
CA ARG A 120 1.06 7.15 -9.67
C ARG A 120 1.40 7.22 -11.16
N GLU A 121 0.52 6.70 -12.02
CA GLU A 121 0.79 6.61 -13.46
C GLU A 121 2.17 5.98 -13.74
N PRO A 122 2.43 4.74 -13.23
CA PRO A 122 3.74 4.12 -13.36
C PRO A 122 4.03 3.67 -14.78
N ASP A 123 5.32 3.56 -15.12
CA ASP A 123 5.79 2.86 -16.31
C ASP A 123 6.08 1.38 -16.01
N PHE A 124 6.56 1.11 -14.79
CA PHE A 124 6.91 -0.23 -14.30
C PHE A 124 6.36 -0.47 -12.91
N VAL A 125 5.86 -1.68 -12.66
CA VAL A 125 5.37 -2.09 -11.34
C VAL A 125 5.92 -3.45 -10.97
N THR A 126 6.61 -3.54 -9.84
CA THR A 126 6.98 -4.85 -9.28
C THR A 126 5.86 -5.35 -8.36
N LEU A 127 5.60 -6.67 -8.40
CA LEU A 127 4.57 -7.34 -7.60
C LEU A 127 5.24 -8.43 -6.75
N CYS A 128 5.43 -8.17 -5.43
CA CYS A 128 6.09 -9.08 -4.50
C CYS A 128 5.18 -9.40 -3.32
N PHE A 129 4.52 -10.56 -3.35
CA PHE A 129 3.61 -11.06 -2.33
C PHE A 129 3.88 -12.53 -2.02
N GLY A 130 3.21 -13.07 -1.01
CA GLY A 130 3.24 -14.48 -0.66
C GLY A 130 3.66 -14.76 0.78
N MET A 131 4.49 -13.88 1.37
CA MET A 131 5.01 -14.07 2.73
C MET A 131 3.90 -13.98 3.80
N ASN A 132 2.85 -13.20 3.56
CA ASN A 132 1.69 -13.13 4.45
C ASN A 132 0.56 -14.08 4.03
N ASP A 133 0.44 -14.38 2.74
CA ASP A 133 -0.57 -15.28 2.19
C ASP A 133 -0.45 -16.68 2.78
N LEU A 134 0.79 -17.15 2.98
CA LEU A 134 1.10 -18.47 3.52
C LEU A 134 0.73 -18.66 5.01
N LEU A 135 0.55 -17.55 5.77
CA LEU A 135 0.30 -17.63 7.21
C LEU A 135 -1.01 -18.34 7.51
N MET A 136 -0.97 -19.32 8.40
CA MET A 136 -2.14 -20.11 8.77
C MET A 136 -3.03 -19.35 9.77
N THR A 137 -4.33 -19.45 9.61
CA THR A 137 -5.36 -18.97 10.56
C THR A 137 -5.93 -20.11 11.40
N ALA A 138 -5.79 -21.35 10.93
CA ALA A 138 -6.10 -22.60 11.58
C ALA A 138 -5.34 -23.73 10.89
N GLU A 139 -5.44 -24.95 11.37
CA GLU A 139 -4.85 -26.13 10.71
C GLU A 139 -5.30 -26.22 9.25
N ASN A 140 -4.34 -26.26 8.32
CA ASN A 140 -4.56 -26.32 6.86
C ASN A 140 -5.39 -25.15 6.27
N ASN A 141 -5.47 -24.03 6.96
CA ASN A 141 -6.23 -22.88 6.53
C ASN A 141 -5.34 -21.63 6.44
N PRO A 142 -4.62 -21.43 5.32
CA PRO A 142 -3.80 -20.23 5.12
C PRO A 142 -4.70 -18.98 4.95
N LYS A 143 -4.13 -17.79 5.17
CA LYS A 143 -4.83 -16.53 4.92
C LYS A 143 -5.34 -16.44 3.48
N VAL A 144 -4.50 -16.84 2.53
CA VAL A 144 -4.84 -16.95 1.11
C VAL A 144 -4.35 -18.30 0.60
N SER A 145 -5.20 -19.10 0.00
CA SER A 145 -4.78 -20.39 -0.56
C SER A 145 -3.79 -20.20 -1.72
N VAL A 146 -2.92 -21.19 -2.00
CA VAL A 146 -1.98 -21.12 -3.13
C VAL A 146 -2.70 -20.85 -4.45
N GLY A 147 -3.87 -21.48 -4.66
CA GLY A 147 -4.68 -21.27 -5.87
C GLY A 147 -5.28 -19.86 -5.94
N ASP A 148 -5.73 -19.31 -4.81
CA ASP A 148 -6.22 -17.92 -4.75
C ASP A 148 -5.08 -16.93 -4.95
N PHE A 149 -3.93 -17.16 -4.31
CA PHE A 149 -2.72 -16.37 -4.50
C PHE A 149 -2.34 -16.27 -5.98
N ARG A 150 -2.29 -17.41 -6.68
CA ARG A 150 -2.02 -17.43 -8.12
C ARG A 150 -3.03 -16.56 -8.90
N ARG A 151 -4.33 -16.70 -8.61
CA ARG A 151 -5.38 -15.86 -9.24
C ARG A 151 -5.21 -14.38 -8.92
N ASN A 152 -4.83 -14.05 -7.68
CA ASN A 152 -4.58 -12.68 -7.28
C ASN A 152 -3.39 -12.08 -8.03
N MET A 153 -2.29 -12.84 -8.20
CA MET A 153 -1.12 -12.39 -8.97
C MET A 153 -1.48 -12.14 -10.44
N ILE A 154 -2.25 -13.06 -11.08
CA ILE A 154 -2.75 -12.86 -12.45
C ILE A 154 -3.61 -11.60 -12.54
N LYS A 155 -4.51 -11.38 -11.57
CA LYS A 155 -5.36 -10.20 -11.53
C LYS A 155 -4.55 -8.92 -11.37
N LEU A 156 -3.55 -8.90 -10.47
CA LEU A 156 -2.66 -7.76 -10.28
C LEU A 156 -1.88 -7.44 -11.55
N VAL A 157 -1.37 -8.44 -12.27
CA VAL A 157 -0.75 -8.25 -13.60
C VAL A 157 -1.71 -7.57 -14.58
N GLY A 158 -2.97 -8.02 -14.63
CA GLY A 158 -4.01 -7.38 -15.45
C GLY A 158 -4.22 -5.91 -15.09
N MET A 159 -4.36 -5.61 -13.79
CA MET A 159 -4.55 -4.24 -13.27
C MET A 159 -3.35 -3.32 -13.60
N VAL A 160 -2.12 -3.85 -13.53
CA VAL A 160 -0.91 -3.09 -13.92
C VAL A 160 -0.97 -2.72 -15.40
N ARG A 161 -1.32 -3.67 -16.27
CA ARG A 161 -1.47 -3.42 -17.72
C ARG A 161 -2.59 -2.45 -18.05
N GLU A 162 -3.71 -2.57 -17.35
CA GLU A 162 -4.83 -1.61 -17.47
C GLU A 162 -4.43 -0.19 -17.06
N ALA A 163 -3.50 -0.05 -16.12
CA ALA A 163 -2.89 1.23 -15.74
C ALA A 163 -1.82 1.73 -16.74
N GLY A 164 -1.54 1.00 -17.83
CA GLY A 164 -0.55 1.35 -18.84
C GLY A 164 0.90 1.01 -18.49
N ALA A 165 1.11 0.29 -17.40
CA ALA A 165 2.43 -0.06 -16.89
C ALA A 165 2.88 -1.48 -17.29
N GLU A 166 4.17 -1.75 -17.16
CA GLU A 166 4.76 -3.07 -17.35
C GLU A 166 4.88 -3.80 -16.00
N PRO A 167 4.23 -4.97 -15.84
CA PRO A 167 4.30 -5.75 -14.59
C PRO A 167 5.56 -6.62 -14.52
N VAL A 168 6.15 -6.70 -13.33
CA VAL A 168 7.23 -7.62 -12.99
C VAL A 168 6.83 -8.40 -11.75
N ILE A 169 6.58 -9.70 -11.87
CA ILE A 169 6.39 -10.55 -10.70
C ILE A 169 7.76 -10.82 -10.08
N VAL A 170 7.85 -10.65 -8.76
CA VAL A 170 9.06 -10.90 -7.97
C VAL A 170 8.75 -12.02 -6.98
N THR A 171 9.49 -13.12 -7.02
CA THR A 171 9.38 -14.18 -6.00
C THR A 171 10.04 -13.75 -4.70
N THR A 172 9.63 -14.35 -3.57
CA THR A 172 10.17 -13.98 -2.26
C THR A 172 11.54 -14.62 -1.98
N ASN A 173 12.29 -14.08 -0.99
CA ASN A 173 13.45 -14.74 -0.41
C ASN A 173 13.05 -16.05 0.30
N PRO A 174 14.00 -16.96 0.59
CA PRO A 174 13.77 -18.05 1.53
C PRO A 174 13.47 -17.49 2.93
N LEU A 175 12.90 -18.32 3.81
CA LEU A 175 12.73 -17.98 5.23
C LEU A 175 13.51 -18.95 6.14
N VAL A 176 13.79 -18.52 7.37
CA VAL A 176 14.52 -19.34 8.36
C VAL A 176 13.51 -20.16 9.17
N ASN A 177 13.41 -21.47 8.87
CA ASN A 177 12.45 -22.38 9.51
C ASN A 177 12.50 -22.35 11.05
N GLU A 178 13.71 -22.26 11.64
CA GLU A 178 13.90 -22.38 13.08
C GLU A 178 13.28 -21.23 13.87
N VAL A 179 13.17 -20.05 13.27
CA VAL A 179 12.64 -18.85 13.96
C VAL A 179 11.23 -18.47 13.49
N PHE A 180 10.78 -18.97 12.35
CA PHE A 180 9.52 -18.62 11.73
C PHE A 180 8.32 -18.66 12.68
N PHE A 181 8.11 -19.79 13.37
CA PHE A 181 6.94 -19.95 14.22
C PHE A 181 6.92 -18.95 15.38
N ALA A 182 8.08 -18.70 15.99
CA ALA A 182 8.20 -17.76 17.10
C ALA A 182 8.06 -16.31 16.63
N SER A 183 8.70 -15.95 15.52
CA SER A 183 8.68 -14.59 14.99
C SER A 183 7.32 -14.18 14.44
N GLN A 184 6.56 -15.15 13.87
CA GLN A 184 5.25 -14.89 13.29
C GLN A 184 4.08 -15.27 14.20
N GLY A 185 4.35 -15.78 15.42
CA GLY A 185 3.30 -16.25 16.33
C GLY A 185 2.46 -17.40 15.76
N GLN A 186 3.05 -18.22 14.89
CA GLN A 186 2.36 -19.31 14.21
C GLN A 186 2.40 -20.60 15.02
N ASN A 187 1.31 -21.38 14.96
CA ASN A 187 1.26 -22.68 15.59
C ASN A 187 1.89 -23.75 14.68
N PRO A 188 2.98 -24.42 15.10
CA PRO A 188 3.64 -25.45 14.28
C PRO A 188 2.72 -26.61 13.86
N ASP A 189 1.72 -26.93 14.68
CA ASP A 189 0.78 -28.03 14.39
C ASP A 189 -0.05 -27.76 13.13
N TRP A 190 -0.29 -26.52 12.79
CA TRP A 190 -1.06 -26.13 11.60
C TRP A 190 -0.33 -26.40 10.28
N TYR A 191 0.99 -26.60 10.34
CA TYR A 191 1.85 -26.80 9.15
C TYR A 191 2.18 -28.28 8.88
N LYS A 192 1.79 -29.21 9.74
CA LYS A 192 2.18 -30.64 9.64
C LYS A 192 1.88 -31.28 8.29
N SER A 193 0.81 -30.87 7.61
CA SER A 193 0.39 -31.43 6.32
C SER A 193 1.07 -30.78 5.12
N VAL A 194 1.69 -29.62 5.31
CA VAL A 194 2.29 -28.82 4.21
C VAL A 194 3.81 -28.87 4.20
N GLY A 195 4.43 -29.42 5.24
CA GLY A 195 5.88 -29.55 5.41
C GLY A 195 6.47 -28.44 6.28
N THR A 196 7.72 -28.08 6.04
CA THR A 196 8.36 -26.94 6.70
C THR A 196 7.78 -25.62 6.18
N PRO A 197 7.87 -24.52 6.96
CA PRO A 197 7.46 -23.20 6.47
C PRO A 197 8.12 -22.81 5.14
N LEU A 198 9.40 -23.13 4.94
CA LEU A 198 10.10 -22.87 3.68
C LEU A 198 9.54 -23.69 2.52
N GLU A 199 9.30 -25.00 2.70
CA GLU A 199 8.65 -25.83 1.66
C GLU A 199 7.23 -25.34 1.34
N TRP A 200 6.54 -24.80 2.33
CA TRP A 200 5.23 -24.20 2.14
C TRP A 200 5.31 -22.87 1.37
N LEU A 201 6.27 -22.00 1.69
CA LEU A 201 6.55 -20.77 0.94
C LEU A 201 6.93 -21.06 -0.52
N ASP A 202 7.70 -22.12 -0.76
CA ASP A 202 8.11 -22.51 -2.12
C ASP A 202 6.93 -22.85 -3.03
N ARG A 203 5.78 -23.27 -2.49
CA ARG A 203 4.55 -23.46 -3.28
C ARG A 203 3.94 -22.10 -3.74
N TYR A 204 4.07 -21.04 -2.93
CA TYR A 204 3.66 -19.70 -3.35
C TYR A 204 4.62 -19.12 -4.38
N ASN A 205 5.91 -19.34 -4.22
CA ASN A 205 6.91 -18.97 -5.23
C ASN A 205 6.65 -19.68 -6.57
N GLU A 206 6.29 -20.97 -6.55
CA GLU A 206 5.92 -21.70 -7.76
C GLU A 206 4.63 -21.13 -8.39
N ALA A 207 3.62 -20.83 -7.60
CA ALA A 207 2.39 -20.20 -8.08
C ALA A 207 2.64 -18.80 -8.68
N ALA A 208 3.63 -18.05 -8.16
CA ALA A 208 4.07 -16.79 -8.77
C ALA A 208 4.74 -17.01 -10.13
N ARG A 209 5.59 -18.04 -10.28
CA ARG A 209 6.19 -18.43 -11.58
C ARG A 209 5.13 -18.83 -12.59
N GLU A 210 4.15 -19.66 -12.16
CA GLU A 210 3.01 -20.05 -13.01
C GLU A 210 2.19 -18.84 -13.46
N ALA A 211 1.92 -17.89 -12.56
CA ALA A 211 1.22 -16.66 -12.90
C ALA A 211 1.99 -15.83 -13.92
N ALA A 212 3.32 -15.70 -13.77
CA ALA A 212 4.17 -15.03 -14.74
C ALA A 212 4.15 -15.73 -16.11
N ALA A 213 4.26 -17.05 -16.12
CA ALA A 213 4.22 -17.84 -17.35
C ALA A 213 2.87 -17.75 -18.08
N GLU A 214 1.75 -17.82 -17.34
CA GLU A 214 0.41 -17.73 -17.90
C GLU A 214 0.12 -16.35 -18.49
N THR A 215 0.55 -15.30 -17.81
CA THR A 215 0.29 -13.92 -18.25
C THR A 215 1.34 -13.41 -19.23
N GLY A 216 2.47 -14.11 -19.39
CA GLY A 216 3.61 -13.65 -20.17
C GLY A 216 4.24 -12.36 -19.63
N CYS A 217 4.11 -12.07 -18.33
CA CYS A 217 4.79 -10.93 -17.72
C CYS A 217 6.23 -11.29 -17.31
N LEU A 218 7.02 -10.27 -17.02
CA LEU A 218 8.38 -10.44 -16.54
C LEU A 218 8.41 -11.14 -15.18
N LEU A 219 9.43 -11.97 -14.96
CA LEU A 219 9.67 -12.69 -13.71
C LEU A 219 11.08 -12.40 -13.19
N ALA A 220 11.19 -11.74 -12.07
CA ALA A 220 12.41 -11.61 -11.30
C ALA A 220 12.41 -12.71 -10.22
N ASP A 221 13.09 -13.83 -10.51
CA ASP A 221 13.06 -15.01 -9.66
C ASP A 221 14.11 -14.96 -8.55
N VAL A 222 13.81 -14.15 -7.52
CA VAL A 222 14.68 -13.96 -6.34
C VAL A 222 14.86 -15.26 -5.58
N ARG A 223 13.81 -16.08 -5.45
CA ARG A 223 13.91 -17.38 -4.76
C ARG A 223 14.95 -18.28 -5.42
N LYS A 224 15.01 -18.27 -6.75
CA LYS A 224 16.04 -18.97 -7.52
C LYS A 224 17.42 -18.34 -7.35
N ALA A 225 17.53 -17.03 -7.31
CA ALA A 225 18.79 -16.31 -7.06
C ALA A 225 19.37 -16.62 -5.67
N CYS A 226 18.52 -17.02 -4.71
CA CYS A 226 18.94 -17.46 -3.37
C CYS A 226 19.25 -18.96 -3.27
N GLU A 227 19.20 -19.74 -4.36
CA GLU A 227 19.52 -21.17 -4.31
C GLU A 227 20.95 -21.43 -3.84
N GLY A 228 21.08 -22.35 -2.89
CA GLY A 228 22.39 -22.74 -2.31
C GLY A 228 22.92 -21.78 -1.23
N LEU A 229 22.20 -20.70 -0.92
CA LEU A 229 22.51 -19.84 0.22
C LEU A 229 21.80 -20.33 1.48
N ASP A 230 22.45 -20.14 2.64
CA ASP A 230 21.75 -20.26 3.93
C ASP A 230 20.77 -19.07 4.06
N PRO A 231 19.47 -19.29 4.34
CA PRO A 231 18.52 -18.20 4.54
C PRO A 231 19.01 -17.14 5.54
N LYS A 232 19.76 -17.52 6.55
CA LYS A 232 20.36 -16.59 7.54
C LYS A 232 21.36 -15.59 6.94
N GLU A 233 21.83 -15.84 5.72
CA GLU A 233 22.70 -14.88 5.02
C GLU A 233 21.92 -13.78 4.29
N THR A 234 20.67 -14.05 3.95
CA THR A 234 19.81 -13.15 3.19
C THR A 234 18.84 -12.39 4.07
N ASP A 235 18.47 -12.98 5.22
CA ASP A 235 17.41 -12.49 6.08
C ASP A 235 17.95 -11.70 7.28
N ALA A 236 17.10 -10.83 7.81
CA ALA A 236 17.27 -10.22 9.10
C ALA A 236 17.13 -11.27 10.23
N PRO A 237 17.50 -10.95 11.49
CA PRO A 237 17.45 -11.90 12.59
C PRO A 237 16.08 -12.50 12.90
N ASP A 238 15.00 -11.91 12.40
CA ASP A 238 13.64 -12.45 12.52
C ASP A 238 13.38 -13.62 11.55
N GLY A 239 14.30 -13.87 10.60
CA GLY A 239 14.29 -14.97 9.66
C GLY A 239 13.25 -14.86 8.54
N ILE A 240 12.81 -13.63 8.24
CA ILE A 240 11.78 -13.36 7.22
C ILE A 240 12.12 -12.11 6.43
N HIS A 241 12.33 -10.97 7.13
CA HIS A 241 12.64 -9.71 6.47
C HIS A 241 14.06 -9.69 5.92
N LEU A 242 14.28 -8.82 4.93
CA LEU A 242 15.55 -8.79 4.22
C LEU A 242 16.67 -8.18 5.06
N GLY A 243 17.79 -8.91 5.16
CA GLY A 243 19.06 -8.34 5.56
C GLY A 243 19.72 -7.57 4.39
N GLU A 244 20.91 -7.02 4.63
CA GLU A 244 21.64 -6.27 3.61
C GLU A 244 21.89 -7.08 2.33
N LYS A 245 22.32 -8.35 2.49
CA LYS A 245 22.57 -9.25 1.34
C LYS A 245 21.29 -9.56 0.59
N GLY A 246 20.17 -9.79 1.31
CA GLY A 246 18.86 -10.03 0.71
C GLY A 246 18.39 -8.84 -0.13
N ASN A 247 18.50 -7.63 0.39
CA ASN A 247 18.16 -6.41 -0.37
C ASN A 247 18.97 -6.27 -1.66
N ARG A 248 20.27 -6.58 -1.62
CA ARG A 248 21.10 -6.56 -2.85
C ARG A 248 20.67 -7.59 -3.86
N ILE A 249 20.39 -8.84 -3.43
CA ILE A 249 19.92 -9.89 -4.35
C ILE A 249 18.61 -9.50 -5.01
N PHE A 250 17.66 -8.91 -4.27
CA PHE A 250 16.42 -8.40 -4.84
C PHE A 250 16.68 -7.33 -5.91
N ALA A 251 17.45 -6.30 -5.58
CA ALA A 251 17.78 -5.21 -6.51
C ALA A 251 18.45 -5.74 -7.79
N GLU A 252 19.49 -6.56 -7.65
CA GLU A 252 20.25 -7.14 -8.77
C GLU A 252 19.38 -8.06 -9.65
N THR A 253 18.51 -8.87 -9.04
CA THR A 253 17.63 -9.80 -9.78
C THR A 253 16.58 -9.05 -10.59
N VAL A 254 15.94 -8.04 -10.00
CA VAL A 254 14.94 -7.22 -10.69
C VAL A 254 15.62 -6.37 -11.78
N LYS A 255 16.79 -5.77 -11.48
CA LYS A 255 17.58 -5.02 -12.45
C LYS A 255 17.93 -5.88 -13.67
N THR A 256 18.48 -7.07 -13.45
CA THR A 256 18.85 -8.00 -14.53
C THR A 256 17.63 -8.34 -15.40
N CYS A 257 16.48 -8.55 -14.78
CA CYS A 257 15.22 -8.86 -15.47
C CYS A 257 14.78 -7.67 -16.36
N LEU A 258 14.84 -6.45 -15.84
CA LEU A 258 14.47 -5.24 -16.58
C LEU A 258 15.45 -4.93 -17.72
N GLU A 259 16.75 -4.95 -17.46
CA GLU A 259 17.80 -4.67 -18.47
C GLU A 259 17.85 -5.73 -19.59
N ALA A 260 17.40 -6.97 -19.33
CA ALA A 260 17.25 -7.98 -20.38
C ALA A 260 16.09 -7.68 -21.35
N SER A 261 15.12 -6.86 -20.96
CA SER A 261 13.88 -6.63 -21.70
C SER A 261 13.76 -5.20 -22.25
N PHE A 262 14.41 -4.23 -21.61
CA PHE A 262 14.29 -2.81 -21.91
C PHE A 262 15.66 -2.17 -22.10
N GLU A 263 15.68 -1.02 -22.76
CA GLU A 263 16.93 -0.30 -23.06
C GLU A 263 17.23 0.73 -21.97
N ARG A 264 18.50 1.08 -21.86
CA ARG A 264 18.99 2.22 -21.08
C ARG A 264 19.24 3.39 -22.05
N ASP A 265 19.01 4.60 -21.58
CA ASP A 265 19.38 5.83 -22.28
C ASP A 265 20.16 6.75 -21.33
N GLU A 266 21.47 6.56 -21.27
CA GLU A 266 22.38 7.33 -20.42
C GLU A 266 22.43 8.84 -20.79
N THR A 267 21.76 9.26 -21.87
CA THR A 267 21.64 10.69 -22.20
C THR A 267 20.56 11.39 -21.38
N ILE A 268 19.64 10.61 -20.77
CA ILE A 268 18.65 11.15 -19.85
C ILE A 268 19.35 11.58 -18.56
N LEU A 269 19.17 12.85 -18.20
CA LEU A 269 19.74 13.39 -16.97
C LEU A 269 19.24 12.62 -15.74
N PRO A 270 20.03 12.57 -14.66
CA PRO A 270 19.59 11.97 -13.41
C PRO A 270 18.23 12.50 -12.99
N VAL A 271 17.29 11.59 -12.66
CA VAL A 271 15.96 11.97 -12.22
C VAL A 271 16.05 12.65 -10.87
N GLU A 272 15.32 13.75 -10.73
CA GLU A 272 15.15 14.40 -9.45
C GLU A 272 14.12 13.60 -8.64
N ARG A 273 14.57 12.97 -7.57
CA ARG A 273 13.71 12.26 -6.61
C ARG A 273 13.26 13.21 -5.53
N ASN A 274 12.31 12.76 -4.76
CA ASN A 274 11.77 13.58 -3.68
C ASN A 274 11.11 14.87 -4.20
N VAL A 275 10.36 14.75 -5.31
CA VAL A 275 9.56 15.85 -5.84
C VAL A 275 8.48 16.24 -4.84
N TYR A 276 8.34 17.53 -4.58
CA TYR A 276 7.33 18.09 -3.68
C TYR A 276 6.77 19.39 -4.25
N SER A 277 5.59 19.77 -3.77
CA SER A 277 4.97 21.06 -4.04
C SER A 277 5.25 22.01 -2.89
N GLU A 278 6.05 23.05 -3.14
CA GLU A 278 6.39 24.03 -2.11
C GLU A 278 5.29 25.07 -1.92
N VAL A 279 4.89 25.25 -0.65
CA VAL A 279 3.96 26.31 -0.24
C VAL A 279 4.76 27.55 0.17
N LYS A 280 4.70 28.60 -0.67
CA LYS A 280 5.37 29.91 -0.44
C LYS A 280 4.41 31.04 -0.09
N SER A 281 3.11 30.79 -0.23
CA SER A 281 2.03 31.72 0.11
C SER A 281 0.70 30.97 0.17
N GLY A 282 -0.28 31.49 0.89
CA GLY A 282 -1.62 30.90 0.99
C GLY A 282 -1.61 29.54 1.70
N SER A 283 -2.39 28.59 1.21
CA SER A 283 -2.48 27.24 1.76
C SER A 283 -2.48 26.17 0.68
N ALA A 284 -2.08 24.96 1.07
CA ALA A 284 -2.22 23.76 0.26
C ALA A 284 -2.84 22.64 1.11
N SER A 285 -3.86 21.97 0.60
CA SER A 285 -4.43 20.80 1.26
C SER A 285 -3.40 19.67 1.31
N VAL A 286 -3.32 18.99 2.46
CA VAL A 286 -2.50 17.82 2.64
C VAL A 286 -3.32 16.52 2.52
N ILE A 287 -4.60 16.65 2.18
CA ILE A 287 -5.51 15.53 1.88
C ILE A 287 -6.28 15.78 0.58
N SER A 288 -6.77 14.72 -0.02
CA SER A 288 -7.80 14.82 -1.06
C SER A 288 -9.20 14.83 -0.43
N PHE A 289 -10.06 15.69 -0.96
CA PHE A 289 -11.49 15.69 -0.67
C PHE A 289 -12.27 14.76 -1.61
N ASP A 290 -11.65 14.14 -2.61
CA ASP A 290 -12.24 13.04 -3.35
C ASP A 290 -12.10 11.74 -2.54
N GLY A 291 -13.22 11.13 -2.19
CA GLY A 291 -13.22 9.88 -1.43
C GLY A 291 -12.59 8.69 -2.17
N ASN A 292 -12.47 8.76 -3.50
CA ASN A 292 -11.83 7.72 -4.31
C ASN A 292 -10.30 7.70 -4.16
N ASP A 293 -9.70 8.78 -3.69
CA ASP A 293 -8.26 8.87 -3.43
C ASP A 293 -7.85 8.22 -2.10
N TRP A 294 -8.83 7.85 -1.29
CA TRP A 294 -8.60 7.24 0.01
C TRP A 294 -8.62 5.72 -0.08
N TYR A 295 -7.75 5.11 0.68
CA TYR A 295 -7.62 3.67 0.81
C TYR A 295 -8.02 3.19 2.21
N THR A 296 -8.58 2.00 2.28
CA THR A 296 -8.83 1.24 3.52
C THR A 296 -8.32 -0.19 3.35
N PRO A 297 -7.66 -0.78 4.39
CA PRO A 297 -7.09 -2.12 4.30
C PRO A 297 -8.09 -3.20 3.90
N LYS A 298 -9.35 -3.06 4.31
CA LYS A 298 -10.42 -3.97 3.91
C LYS A 298 -11.52 -3.21 3.19
N SER A 299 -11.81 -3.64 1.99
CA SER A 299 -12.86 -3.05 1.16
C SER A 299 -14.20 -3.00 1.91
N GLY A 300 -14.81 -1.81 1.92
CA GLY A 300 -16.11 -1.58 2.53
C GLY A 300 -16.11 -1.32 4.04
N GLU A 301 -14.98 -1.38 4.74
CA GLU A 301 -14.92 -1.06 6.19
C GLU A 301 -15.06 0.44 6.46
N MET A 302 -14.71 1.29 5.51
CA MET A 302 -14.88 2.73 5.60
C MET A 302 -15.64 3.28 4.40
N LYS A 303 -16.34 4.39 4.64
CA LYS A 303 -17.02 5.15 3.62
C LYS A 303 -16.52 6.58 3.63
N PHE A 304 -16.13 7.06 2.46
CA PHE A 304 -15.66 8.43 2.20
C PHE A 304 -16.69 9.13 1.33
N VAL A 305 -17.17 10.29 1.76
CA VAL A 305 -18.18 11.06 1.03
C VAL A 305 -17.85 12.54 1.10
N THR A 306 -17.64 13.15 -0.04
CA THR A 306 -17.51 14.62 -0.14
C THR A 306 -18.90 15.23 -0.18
N LYS A 307 -19.17 16.11 0.75
CA LYS A 307 -20.43 16.83 0.82
C LYS A 307 -20.23 18.24 1.41
N ASP A 308 -20.79 19.23 0.74
CA ASP A 308 -20.75 20.65 1.18
C ASP A 308 -19.31 21.16 1.39
N GLY A 309 -18.35 20.72 0.56
CA GLY A 309 -16.94 21.09 0.64
C GLY A 309 -16.15 20.39 1.75
N ALA A 310 -16.73 19.43 2.47
CA ALA A 310 -16.08 18.67 3.53
C ALA A 310 -16.03 17.18 3.18
N LEU A 311 -14.98 16.51 3.63
CA LEU A 311 -14.84 15.05 3.55
C LEU A 311 -15.45 14.42 4.82
N LYS A 312 -16.45 13.58 4.63
CA LYS A 312 -17.09 12.78 5.69
C LYS A 312 -16.60 11.35 5.62
N ILE A 313 -15.97 10.91 6.69
CA ILE A 313 -15.35 9.60 6.82
C ILE A 313 -16.07 8.83 7.92
N SER A 314 -16.62 7.65 7.62
CA SER A 314 -17.30 6.83 8.61
C SER A 314 -16.87 5.36 8.47
N ASN A 315 -16.77 4.67 9.60
CA ASN A 315 -16.67 3.22 9.56
C ASN A 315 -18.04 2.58 9.29
N THR A 316 -18.04 1.39 8.72
CA THR A 316 -19.25 0.62 8.40
C THR A 316 -19.44 -0.59 9.31
N THR A 317 -18.43 -0.96 10.11
CA THR A 317 -18.34 -2.22 10.85
C THR A 317 -18.44 -2.06 12.36
N GLY A 318 -18.28 -0.84 12.89
CA GLY A 318 -18.18 -0.58 14.32
C GLY A 318 -16.83 -0.96 14.94
N LEU A 319 -15.86 -1.42 14.13
CA LEU A 319 -14.48 -1.71 14.53
C LEU A 319 -13.61 -0.43 14.48
N TRP A 320 -12.30 -0.60 14.40
CA TRP A 320 -11.31 0.47 14.28
C TRP A 320 -10.63 0.45 12.88
N PRO A 321 -11.37 0.61 11.80
CA PRO A 321 -10.74 0.70 10.47
C PRO A 321 -9.98 2.01 10.33
N ASP A 322 -8.97 1.98 9.46
CA ASP A 322 -8.23 3.16 9.09
C ASP A 322 -8.40 3.51 7.61
N GLY A 323 -8.48 4.79 7.33
CA GLY A 323 -8.39 5.37 6.01
C GLY A 323 -7.01 6.00 5.81
N GLN A 324 -6.42 5.79 4.65
CA GLN A 324 -5.10 6.31 4.31
C GLN A 324 -5.18 7.14 3.03
N TYR A 325 -4.49 8.28 3.05
CA TYR A 325 -4.27 9.12 1.88
C TYR A 325 -2.77 9.39 1.72
N VAL A 326 -2.28 9.22 0.50
CA VAL A 326 -0.90 9.53 0.11
C VAL A 326 -0.95 10.40 -1.14
N PRO A 327 -0.52 11.65 -1.08
CA PRO A 327 -0.51 12.52 -2.25
C PRO A 327 0.44 11.99 -3.33
N SER A 328 0.14 12.23 -4.58
CA SER A 328 1.06 11.95 -5.70
C SER A 328 2.32 12.81 -5.63
N VAL A 329 2.15 14.05 -5.16
CA VAL A 329 3.24 14.98 -4.88
C VAL A 329 3.04 15.50 -3.45
N PRO A 330 3.96 15.20 -2.51
CA PRO A 330 3.92 15.70 -1.15
C PRO A 330 3.95 17.24 -1.10
N VAL A 331 3.42 17.80 -0.02
CA VAL A 331 3.48 19.24 0.25
C VAL A 331 4.71 19.54 1.08
N ALA A 332 5.51 20.53 0.69
CA ALA A 332 6.64 21.02 1.46
C ALA A 332 6.46 22.49 1.85
N ILE A 333 6.89 22.85 3.07
CA ILE A 333 6.72 24.22 3.60
C ILE A 333 7.84 24.53 4.59
N ASP A 334 8.28 25.80 4.62
CA ASP A 334 9.22 26.30 5.64
C ASP A 334 8.56 26.22 7.03
N PRO A 335 9.06 25.34 7.92
CA PRO A 335 8.43 25.11 9.23
C PRO A 335 8.50 26.32 10.15
N ALA A 336 9.42 27.26 9.92
CA ALA A 336 9.54 28.48 10.70
C ALA A 336 8.45 29.52 10.33
N LYS A 337 7.84 29.37 9.16
CA LYS A 337 6.81 30.27 8.62
C LYS A 337 5.46 29.61 8.41
N GLY A 338 5.42 28.27 8.52
CA GLY A 338 4.24 27.47 8.25
C GLY A 338 3.50 27.02 9.49
N SER A 339 2.21 26.81 9.32
CA SER A 339 1.34 26.15 10.28
C SER A 339 0.50 25.08 9.60
N LEU A 340 0.06 24.09 10.37
CA LEU A 340 -0.97 23.13 9.95
C LEU A 340 -2.33 23.67 10.42
N HIS A 341 -3.24 23.95 9.50
CA HIS A 341 -4.62 24.29 9.80
C HIS A 341 -5.46 23.01 9.82
N VAL A 342 -6.13 22.74 10.92
CA VAL A 342 -6.99 21.58 11.12
C VAL A 342 -8.38 22.04 11.50
N LYS A 343 -9.36 21.78 10.64
CA LYS A 343 -10.76 21.98 10.94
C LYS A 343 -11.52 20.70 10.73
N MET A 344 -11.98 20.13 11.83
CA MET A 344 -12.68 18.86 11.83
C MET A 344 -13.67 18.70 12.98
N SER A 345 -14.59 17.76 12.85
CA SER A 345 -15.52 17.38 13.90
C SER A 345 -15.81 15.89 13.92
N THR A 346 -16.09 15.35 15.11
CA THR A 346 -16.56 13.98 15.33
C THR A 346 -18.03 14.03 15.74
N SER A 347 -18.87 13.13 15.21
CA SER A 347 -20.26 12.99 15.67
C SER A 347 -20.38 11.89 16.74
N GLY A 348 -20.84 10.70 16.40
CA GLY A 348 -20.93 9.55 17.30
C GLY A 348 -19.72 8.61 17.30
N ALA A 349 -18.67 8.91 16.53
CA ALA A 349 -17.44 8.14 16.44
C ALA A 349 -16.28 8.83 17.16
N SER A 350 -15.32 8.05 17.63
CA SER A 350 -13.99 8.51 18.03
C SER A 350 -13.05 8.55 16.81
N ALA A 351 -12.00 9.35 16.87
CA ALA A 351 -11.03 9.46 15.79
C ALA A 351 -9.59 9.56 16.28
N SER A 352 -8.67 9.10 15.45
CA SER A 352 -7.25 9.41 15.58
C SER A 352 -6.68 9.79 14.23
N VAL A 353 -5.92 10.89 14.19
CA VAL A 353 -5.35 11.42 12.96
C VAL A 353 -3.82 11.42 13.07
N LEU A 354 -3.18 10.72 12.15
CA LEU A 354 -1.72 10.65 12.03
C LEU A 354 -1.30 11.38 10.76
N LEU A 355 -0.28 12.20 10.88
CA LEU A 355 0.42 12.81 9.75
C LEU A 355 1.78 12.17 9.59
N PHE A 356 2.16 11.93 8.36
CA PHE A 356 3.45 11.37 7.95
C PHE A 356 4.28 12.44 7.26
N PHE A 357 5.59 12.40 7.48
CA PHE A 357 6.53 13.42 7.05
C PHE A 357 7.74 12.82 6.33
N GLY A 358 8.48 13.68 5.64
CA GLY A 358 9.54 13.27 4.74
C GLY A 358 8.93 12.66 3.48
N PHE A 359 9.50 11.56 3.02
CA PHE A 359 8.95 10.77 1.92
C PHE A 359 8.41 9.42 2.42
N ALA A 360 8.10 9.34 3.74
CA ALA A 360 7.50 8.17 4.34
C ALA A 360 6.03 8.00 3.94
N THR A 361 5.60 6.77 3.76
CA THR A 361 4.19 6.44 3.51
C THR A 361 3.48 6.07 4.82
N PRO A 362 2.15 6.19 4.91
CA PRO A 362 1.36 5.72 6.05
C PRO A 362 1.50 4.22 6.38
N SER A 363 2.19 3.47 5.54
CA SER A 363 2.48 2.05 5.70
C SER A 363 3.64 1.77 6.65
N ALA A 364 4.56 2.74 6.83
CA ALA A 364 5.75 2.58 7.64
C ALA A 364 5.67 3.49 8.87
N TYR A 365 5.45 2.90 10.05
CA TYR A 365 5.47 3.61 11.34
C TYR A 365 6.91 3.81 11.81
N THR A 366 7.68 4.63 11.08
CA THR A 366 9.05 4.95 11.45
C THR A 366 9.05 6.05 12.51
N GLU A 367 9.70 5.80 13.66
CA GLU A 367 9.80 6.78 14.74
C GLU A 367 10.42 8.09 14.22
N GLY A 368 9.82 9.21 14.58
CA GLY A 368 10.23 10.54 14.15
C GLY A 368 9.71 10.98 12.78
N LYS A 369 9.09 10.07 12.00
CA LYS A 369 8.51 10.38 10.67
C LYS A 369 6.99 10.51 10.67
N TYR A 370 6.35 10.38 11.80
CA TYR A 370 4.92 10.64 11.94
C TYR A 370 4.60 11.25 13.30
N ILE A 371 3.46 11.92 13.39
CA ILE A 371 2.87 12.39 14.64
C ILE A 371 1.39 12.03 14.70
N VAL A 372 0.88 11.86 15.92
CA VAL A 372 -0.56 11.83 16.21
C VAL A 372 -0.98 13.25 16.54
N ILE A 373 -1.76 13.89 15.67
CA ILE A 373 -2.08 15.33 15.86
C ILE A 373 -3.15 15.57 16.92
N ASN A 374 -3.81 14.55 17.45
CA ASN A 374 -4.87 14.67 18.45
C ASN A 374 -4.45 15.51 19.66
N GLU A 375 -3.17 15.49 20.04
CA GLU A 375 -2.63 16.23 21.19
C GLU A 375 -2.64 17.74 20.98
N TYR A 376 -2.65 18.20 19.75
CA TYR A 376 -2.55 19.61 19.36
C TYR A 376 -3.90 20.26 19.11
N LEU A 377 -5.00 19.47 19.09
CA LEU A 377 -6.31 19.97 18.63
C LEU A 377 -7.13 20.66 19.72
N GLY A 378 -6.70 20.56 20.99
CA GLY A 378 -7.43 21.19 22.11
C GLY A 378 -8.81 20.61 22.40
N VAL A 379 -9.08 19.37 21.96
CA VAL A 379 -10.35 18.64 22.12
C VAL A 379 -10.24 17.59 23.23
N GLU A 380 -11.39 17.11 23.71
CA GLU A 380 -11.42 16.01 24.67
C GLU A 380 -10.94 14.69 24.00
N ARG A 381 -10.07 13.99 24.70
CA ARG A 381 -9.47 12.73 24.27
C ARG A 381 -9.76 11.63 25.28
N ASP A 382 -9.76 10.40 24.79
CA ASP A 382 -9.78 9.22 25.66
C ASP A 382 -8.47 9.16 26.47
N GLY A 383 -8.57 8.93 27.76
CA GLY A 383 -7.41 8.94 28.66
C GLY A 383 -6.50 7.72 28.49
N TYR A 384 -6.95 6.65 27.83
CA TYR A 384 -6.21 5.43 27.61
C TYR A 384 -5.62 5.35 26.19
N THR A 385 -6.43 5.60 25.16
CA THR A 385 -6.00 5.53 23.75
C THR A 385 -5.47 6.86 23.22
N GLY A 386 -5.86 7.98 23.79
CA GLY A 386 -5.51 9.32 23.28
C GLY A 386 -6.38 9.77 22.09
N ASP A 387 -7.41 9.00 21.74
CA ASP A 387 -8.27 9.32 20.61
C ASP A 387 -9.22 10.48 20.92
N ILE A 388 -9.58 11.22 19.88
CA ILE A 388 -10.60 12.27 19.95
C ILE A 388 -11.94 11.61 20.30
N LYS A 389 -12.59 12.07 21.35
CA LYS A 389 -13.91 11.57 21.76
C LYS A 389 -15.00 11.93 20.74
N PRO A 390 -16.16 11.26 20.77
CA PRO A 390 -17.35 11.71 20.04
C PRO A 390 -17.78 13.12 20.43
N ALA A 391 -18.51 13.77 19.52
CA ALA A 391 -19.09 15.11 19.68
C ALA A 391 -18.07 16.22 19.99
N GLN A 392 -16.87 16.09 19.43
CA GLN A 392 -15.84 17.14 19.49
C GLN A 392 -15.79 17.92 18.17
N SER A 393 -15.30 19.15 18.22
CA SER A 393 -14.96 19.94 17.05
C SER A 393 -13.75 20.84 17.32
N CYS A 394 -12.94 21.06 16.31
CA CYS A 394 -11.81 21.99 16.38
C CYS A 394 -11.69 22.81 15.07
N ASP A 395 -11.11 23.98 15.23
CA ASP A 395 -10.64 24.86 14.15
C ASP A 395 -9.35 25.50 14.68
N VAL A 396 -8.20 24.86 14.41
CA VAL A 396 -6.93 25.21 15.06
C VAL A 396 -5.78 25.31 14.07
N ARG A 397 -4.79 26.11 14.42
CA ARG A 397 -3.51 26.21 13.73
C ARG A 397 -2.39 25.69 14.62
N ILE A 398 -1.60 24.78 14.12
CA ILE A 398 -0.47 24.15 14.79
C ILE A 398 0.82 24.65 14.14
N PRO A 399 1.65 25.45 14.82
CA PRO A 399 2.94 25.87 14.26
C PRO A 399 3.79 24.67 13.92
N LEU A 400 4.27 24.55 12.69
CA LEU A 400 5.08 23.38 12.26
C LEU A 400 6.42 23.35 12.97
N SER A 401 6.95 24.49 13.38
CA SER A 401 8.18 24.58 14.21
C SER A 401 8.04 23.94 15.60
N SER A 402 6.81 23.70 16.07
CA SER A 402 6.56 23.02 17.35
C SER A 402 6.65 21.50 17.28
N LEU A 403 6.67 20.93 16.08
CA LEU A 403 6.72 19.49 15.86
C LEU A 403 8.12 18.93 16.08
N LYS A 404 8.21 17.75 16.68
CA LYS A 404 9.48 17.04 16.92
C LYS A 404 9.59 15.90 15.93
N LEU A 405 10.32 16.14 14.85
CA LEU A 405 10.51 15.22 13.74
C LEU A 405 11.99 14.94 13.53
N SER A 406 12.32 13.83 12.87
CA SER A 406 13.69 13.49 12.47
C SER A 406 14.18 14.37 11.32
N GLU A 407 15.49 14.51 11.18
CA GLU A 407 16.12 15.38 10.18
C GLU A 407 15.75 14.99 8.75
N ASP A 408 15.53 13.71 8.47
CA ASP A 408 15.13 13.18 7.18
C ASP A 408 13.66 13.44 6.78
N CYS A 409 12.92 14.18 7.63
CA CYS A 409 11.61 14.75 7.27
C CYS A 409 11.73 16.07 6.51
N TYR A 410 12.91 16.60 6.38
CA TYR A 410 13.18 17.89 5.76
C TYR A 410 13.95 17.70 4.45
N THR A 411 13.75 18.62 3.51
CA THR A 411 14.58 18.74 2.32
C THR A 411 15.96 19.31 2.68
N ASP A 412 16.91 19.25 1.76
CA ASP A 412 18.24 19.86 1.93
C ASP A 412 18.15 21.38 2.21
N ASP A 413 17.12 22.05 1.69
CA ASP A 413 16.82 23.46 1.94
C ASP A 413 16.04 23.71 3.24
N GLY A 414 15.80 22.67 4.03
CA GLY A 414 15.14 22.75 5.34
C GLY A 414 13.63 22.87 5.30
N LEU A 415 12.96 22.59 4.19
CA LEU A 415 11.51 22.55 4.10
C LEU A 415 10.99 21.25 4.71
N LEU A 416 9.95 21.34 5.55
CA LEU A 416 9.26 20.19 6.09
C LEU A 416 8.32 19.59 5.04
N VAL A 417 8.48 18.31 4.74
CA VAL A 417 7.66 17.58 3.77
C VAL A 417 6.54 16.83 4.49
N ILE A 418 5.29 17.04 4.07
CA ILE A 418 4.09 16.32 4.56
C ILE A 418 3.68 15.33 3.49
N SER A 419 3.82 14.03 3.77
CA SER A 419 3.77 12.96 2.77
C SER A 419 2.53 12.07 2.84
N GLY A 420 1.69 12.20 3.86
CA GLY A 420 0.48 11.39 3.94
C GLY A 420 -0.30 11.56 5.24
N VAL A 421 -1.50 11.02 5.23
CA VAL A 421 -2.43 11.04 6.36
C VAL A 421 -3.01 9.65 6.58
N LYS A 422 -3.14 9.27 7.84
CA LYS A 422 -3.89 8.10 8.27
C LYS A 422 -4.92 8.52 9.31
N LEU A 423 -6.16 8.11 9.11
CA LEU A 423 -7.27 8.48 9.97
C LEU A 423 -8.02 7.23 10.42
N PHE A 424 -8.01 6.97 11.72
CA PHE A 424 -8.80 5.92 12.36
C PHE A 424 -10.16 6.47 12.76
N VAL A 425 -11.22 5.70 12.54
CA VAL A 425 -12.59 6.02 12.96
C VAL A 425 -13.16 4.84 13.72
N ALA A 426 -13.49 5.04 14.99
CA ALA A 426 -14.00 3.99 15.88
C ALA A 426 -15.36 4.32 16.48
N GLY A 427 -16.05 3.30 16.94
CA GLY A 427 -17.33 3.44 17.62
C GLY A 427 -18.53 3.11 16.73
N ALA A 428 -19.63 3.84 16.88
CA ALA A 428 -20.88 3.52 16.19
C ALA A 428 -20.72 3.59 14.67
N ALA A 429 -21.13 2.51 13.97
CA ALA A 429 -21.11 2.45 12.53
C ALA A 429 -21.90 3.61 11.89
N TYR A 430 -21.40 4.10 10.75
CA TYR A 430 -22.01 5.21 9.98
C TYR A 430 -22.03 6.58 10.68
N GLN A 431 -21.36 6.73 11.82
CA GLN A 431 -21.19 8.04 12.46
C GLN A 431 -19.94 8.72 11.88
N PRO A 432 -20.05 9.88 11.23
CA PRO A 432 -18.94 10.46 10.52
C PRO A 432 -17.96 11.23 11.43
N VAL A 433 -16.71 11.18 11.02
CA VAL A 433 -15.73 12.24 11.25
C VAL A 433 -15.78 13.14 10.02
N THR A 434 -15.93 14.44 10.23
CA THR A 434 -15.98 15.42 9.14
C THR A 434 -14.69 16.23 9.16
N VAL A 435 -13.99 16.26 8.04
CA VAL A 435 -12.79 17.08 7.84
C VAL A 435 -13.16 18.20 6.86
N GLU A 436 -13.08 19.44 7.33
CA GLU A 436 -13.35 20.64 6.53
C GLU A 436 -12.06 21.27 6.02
N ALA A 437 -10.97 21.19 6.79
CA ALA A 437 -9.63 21.57 6.38
C ALA A 437 -8.57 20.69 7.05
N LEU A 438 -7.57 20.31 6.30
CA LEU A 438 -6.28 19.80 6.74
C LEU A 438 -5.26 20.33 5.74
N GLU A 439 -4.61 21.43 6.08
CA GLU A 439 -3.86 22.26 5.14
C GLU A 439 -2.53 22.70 5.74
N ALA A 440 -1.48 22.71 4.91
CA ALA A 440 -0.27 23.47 5.20
C ALA A 440 -0.51 24.93 4.80
N VAL A 441 -0.31 25.87 5.72
CA VAL A 441 -0.62 27.28 5.55
C VAL A 441 0.63 28.12 5.76
N TRP A 442 0.93 29.00 4.79
CA TRP A 442 2.04 29.93 4.85
C TRP A 442 1.66 31.20 5.59
N GLY A 443 2.49 31.62 6.55
CA GLY A 443 2.20 32.73 7.44
C GLY A 443 1.28 32.33 8.59
N GLU A 444 0.83 33.33 9.36
CA GLU A 444 -0.06 33.11 10.52
C GLU A 444 -1.44 32.63 10.15
#